data_a817dc4648b096fc73031f86104bc9ae
#
_entry.id   a817dc4648b096fc73031f86104bc9ae
#
_cell.length_a   1.000
_cell.length_b   1.000
_cell.length_c   1.000
_cell.angle_alpha   90.00
_cell.angle_beta   90.00
_cell.angle_gamma   90.00
#
_symmetry.space_group_name_H-M   'P 1'
#
loop_
_entity.id
_entity.type
_entity.pdbx_description
1 polymer ?
#
loop_
_entity_poly.entity_id
_entity_poly.type
_entity_poly.pdbx_seq_one_letter_code
_entity_poly.pdbx_strand_id
1 'polypeptide(L)'
;IASRNLWISVFCLLLGFCVWMLFSTVAVNLNKVGFTFSTEQLFLLTALPSVSGALLRVPYSFVIPIFGGRRWTAFSTGILIIPCLWLGFAVQDSQTSFTTFMVISLLCGFGGANFASSMGNISFFFPKARQGGALGINGGLGNLGVSVMQFVAPLAISCAIFGFADVGQTTVTGDSIWLENAAWIWVPFLAIGTLAAWFGMNDLAAAKSSLREQLPVLKRPHLWVMALLYLATFGSFIGFSAGFAMLTKTQFPDVVIMHYAFFGPFIGALARSAGGIISDRFGGTRVTLVNYVLMALFAALLFLTLPGAGHDGSFVAFFAVFMGLFLTSGLGSGSTYQMIAVIFRKLTLERIKAEGGDDALAQREAATETSAALGFISAIGALGGFFIPQTF
;
A
#
# COMPACT_ATOMS: atom_id res chain seq x y z
N ILE A 1 -3.81 8.24 -25.77
CA ILE A 1 -2.85 8.82 -24.79
C ILE A 1 -3.29 8.48 -23.38
N ALA A 2 -4.49 8.87 -22.91
CA ALA A 2 -4.95 8.64 -21.54
C ALA A 2 -4.87 7.18 -21.09
N SER A 3 -5.39 6.25 -21.87
CA SER A 3 -5.35 4.81 -21.56
C SER A 3 -3.91 4.27 -21.42
N ARG A 4 -2.99 4.69 -22.31
CA ARG A 4 -1.58 4.29 -22.22
C ARG A 4 -0.94 4.79 -20.93
N ASN A 5 -1.15 6.06 -20.57
CA ASN A 5 -0.65 6.61 -19.32
C ASN A 5 -1.24 5.88 -18.11
N LEU A 6 -2.53 5.51 -18.15
CA LEU A 6 -3.17 4.74 -17.08
C LEU A 6 -2.51 3.37 -16.88
N TRP A 7 -2.34 2.59 -17.95
CA TRP A 7 -1.80 1.23 -17.81
C TRP A 7 -0.33 1.21 -17.40
N ILE A 8 0.48 2.17 -17.89
CA ILE A 8 1.86 2.32 -17.42
C ILE A 8 1.88 2.72 -15.95
N SER A 9 1.00 3.65 -15.54
CA SER A 9 0.86 4.06 -14.15
C SER A 9 0.45 2.90 -13.23
N VAL A 10 -0.53 2.08 -13.65
CA VAL A 10 -0.95 0.87 -12.94
C VAL A 10 0.24 -0.08 -12.75
N PHE A 11 1.00 -0.35 -13.81
CA PHE A 11 2.16 -1.23 -13.74
C PHE A 11 3.23 -0.71 -12.78
N CYS A 12 3.61 0.57 -12.90
CA CYS A 12 4.59 1.19 -12.00
C CYS A 12 4.11 1.22 -10.55
N LEU A 13 2.81 1.48 -10.32
CA LEU A 13 2.23 1.50 -8.99
C LEU A 13 2.18 0.10 -8.36
N LEU A 14 1.83 -0.91 -9.14
CA LEU A 14 1.86 -2.32 -8.71
C LEU A 14 3.27 -2.70 -8.25
N LEU A 15 4.30 -2.38 -9.04
CA LEU A 15 5.69 -2.61 -8.66
C LEU A 15 6.09 -1.84 -7.40
N GLY A 16 5.63 -0.60 -7.25
CA GLY A 16 5.82 0.18 -6.04
C GLY A 16 5.26 -0.52 -4.80
N PHE A 17 4.07 -1.08 -4.90
CA PHE A 17 3.45 -1.85 -3.80
C PHE A 17 4.14 -3.20 -3.56
N CYS A 18 4.69 -3.85 -4.59
CA CYS A 18 5.54 -5.02 -4.40
C CYS A 18 6.75 -4.69 -3.52
N VAL A 19 7.48 -3.63 -3.85
CA VAL A 19 8.66 -3.22 -3.08
C VAL A 19 8.28 -2.75 -1.67
N TRP A 20 7.17 -2.02 -1.54
CA TRP A 20 6.68 -1.55 -0.23
C TRP A 20 6.47 -2.70 0.77
N MET A 21 6.00 -3.86 0.29
CA MET A 21 5.66 -5.01 1.12
C MET A 21 6.76 -6.09 1.20
N LEU A 22 7.97 -5.85 0.66
CA LEU A 22 9.05 -6.84 0.67
C LEU A 22 9.34 -7.43 2.04
N PHE A 23 9.38 -6.60 3.07
CA PHE A 23 9.70 -7.05 4.42
C PHE A 23 8.61 -7.93 5.05
N SER A 24 7.38 -7.95 4.53
CA SER A 24 6.36 -8.90 4.99
C SER A 24 6.72 -10.37 4.71
N THR A 25 7.56 -10.60 3.70
CA THR A 25 8.07 -11.93 3.35
C THR A 25 9.49 -12.14 3.85
N VAL A 26 10.36 -11.14 3.69
CA VAL A 26 11.77 -11.25 4.06
C VAL A 26 11.94 -11.43 5.56
N ALA A 27 11.26 -10.64 6.41
CA ALA A 27 11.37 -10.71 7.85
C ALA A 27 11.05 -12.10 8.42
N VAL A 28 10.08 -12.81 7.84
CA VAL A 28 9.71 -14.18 8.23
C VAL A 28 10.86 -15.18 8.02
N ASN A 29 11.77 -14.88 7.07
CA ASN A 29 12.84 -15.80 6.66
C ASN A 29 14.23 -15.40 7.18
N LEU A 30 14.44 -14.17 7.68
CA LEU A 30 15.77 -13.71 8.13
C LEU A 30 16.42 -14.67 9.15
N ASN A 31 15.70 -15.01 10.21
CA ASN A 31 16.26 -15.89 11.25
C ASN A 31 16.47 -17.33 10.76
N LYS A 32 15.86 -17.74 9.64
CA LYS A 32 16.12 -19.06 9.04
C LYS A 32 17.49 -19.14 8.36
N VAL A 33 18.03 -18.00 7.91
CA VAL A 33 19.30 -17.90 7.18
C VAL A 33 20.44 -17.38 8.05
N GLY A 34 20.30 -17.49 9.39
CA GLY A 34 21.39 -17.24 10.32
C GLY A 34 21.35 -15.87 11.04
N PHE A 35 20.35 -15.04 10.82
CA PHE A 35 20.15 -13.83 11.64
C PHE A 35 19.52 -14.21 12.99
N THR A 36 19.76 -13.37 14.01
CA THR A 36 19.28 -13.60 15.39
C THR A 36 18.48 -12.40 15.90
N PHE A 37 17.54 -11.90 15.08
CA PHE A 37 16.71 -10.79 15.45
C PHE A 37 15.54 -11.21 16.35
N SER A 38 15.19 -10.37 17.32
CA SER A 38 14.04 -10.61 18.17
C SER A 38 12.73 -10.49 17.38
N THR A 39 11.65 -11.05 17.94
CA THR A 39 10.33 -10.96 17.32
C THR A 39 9.90 -9.50 17.11
N GLU A 40 10.13 -8.63 18.12
CA GLU A 40 9.82 -7.20 18.02
C GLU A 40 10.64 -6.52 16.91
N GLN A 41 11.92 -6.87 16.75
CA GLN A 41 12.76 -6.36 15.68
C GLN A 41 12.21 -6.76 14.31
N LEU A 42 11.77 -8.00 14.13
CA LEU A 42 11.19 -8.47 12.88
C LEU A 42 9.87 -7.77 12.56
N PHE A 43 8.98 -7.58 13.55
CA PHE A 43 7.76 -6.80 13.36
C PHE A 43 8.07 -5.34 13.02
N LEU A 44 9.07 -4.73 13.65
CA LEU A 44 9.50 -3.38 13.33
C LEU A 44 9.94 -3.27 11.87
N LEU A 45 10.72 -4.21 11.34
CA LEU A 45 11.14 -4.22 9.93
C LEU A 45 9.94 -4.29 8.98
N THR A 46 8.89 -5.03 9.32
CA THR A 46 7.69 -5.10 8.48
C THR A 46 6.87 -3.80 8.52
N ALA A 47 6.95 -3.04 9.61
CA ALA A 47 6.19 -1.83 9.85
C ALA A 47 6.85 -0.55 9.27
N LEU A 48 8.18 -0.47 9.31
CA LEU A 48 8.96 0.71 8.92
C LEU A 48 8.68 1.24 7.51
N PRO A 49 8.47 0.40 6.46
CA PRO A 49 8.15 0.90 5.13
C PRO A 49 6.89 1.78 5.12
N SER A 50 5.96 1.53 6.03
CA SER A 50 4.73 2.31 6.11
C SER A 50 4.94 3.70 6.69
N VAL A 51 5.96 3.89 7.55
CA VAL A 51 6.34 5.22 8.07
C VAL A 51 6.83 6.11 6.94
N SER A 52 7.87 5.67 6.24
CA SER A 52 8.43 6.45 5.12
C SER A 52 7.43 6.60 3.98
N GLY A 53 6.68 5.54 3.66
CA GLY A 53 5.63 5.58 2.66
C GLY A 53 4.54 6.60 2.98
N ALA A 54 4.10 6.68 4.24
CA ALA A 54 3.11 7.65 4.68
C ALA A 54 3.66 9.09 4.64
N LEU A 55 4.82 9.33 5.22
CA LEU A 55 5.42 10.66 5.28
C LEU A 55 5.70 11.22 3.88
N LEU A 56 6.21 10.39 2.97
CA LEU A 56 6.53 10.78 1.60
C LEU A 56 5.28 10.98 0.72
N ARG A 57 4.12 10.44 1.07
CA ARG A 57 2.88 10.74 0.31
C ARG A 57 2.56 12.24 0.29
N VAL A 58 2.89 12.96 1.36
CA VAL A 58 2.67 14.41 1.40
C VAL A 58 3.47 15.11 0.30
N PRO A 59 4.82 15.10 0.27
CA PRO A 59 5.57 15.73 -0.82
C PRO A 59 5.24 15.12 -2.19
N TYR A 60 4.99 13.81 -2.30
CA TYR A 60 4.64 13.15 -3.56
C TYR A 60 3.31 13.64 -4.15
N SER A 61 2.41 14.18 -3.35
CA SER A 61 1.18 14.81 -3.85
C SER A 61 1.45 16.09 -4.64
N PHE A 62 2.58 16.74 -4.43
CA PHE A 62 2.93 18.03 -5.05
C PHE A 62 3.93 17.93 -6.19
N VAL A 63 4.57 16.79 -6.39
CA VAL A 63 5.68 16.65 -7.34
C VAL A 63 5.23 16.66 -8.80
N ILE A 64 4.01 16.21 -9.10
CA ILE A 64 3.50 16.16 -10.48
C ILE A 64 3.43 17.54 -11.13
N PRO A 65 2.92 18.59 -10.46
CA PRO A 65 2.94 19.95 -11.00
C PRO A 65 4.37 20.50 -11.23
N ILE A 66 5.36 20.01 -10.49
CA ILE A 66 6.73 20.55 -10.53
C ILE A 66 7.58 19.81 -11.60
N PHE A 67 7.58 18.48 -11.56
CA PHE A 67 8.47 17.64 -12.37
C PHE A 67 7.80 17.03 -13.60
N GLY A 68 6.45 17.02 -13.64
CA GLY A 68 5.68 16.30 -14.63
C GLY A 68 5.45 14.82 -14.26
N GLY A 69 4.36 14.26 -14.77
CA GLY A 69 3.94 12.90 -14.43
C GLY A 69 4.87 11.82 -14.98
N ARG A 70 5.32 11.99 -16.22
CA ARG A 70 6.25 11.08 -16.89
C ARG A 70 7.58 10.97 -16.16
N ARG A 71 8.24 12.13 -15.96
CA ARG A 71 9.58 12.18 -15.34
C ARG A 71 9.53 11.68 -13.92
N TRP A 72 8.51 12.08 -13.16
CA TRP A 72 8.38 11.66 -11.78
C TRP A 72 8.09 10.16 -11.65
N THR A 73 7.16 9.61 -12.45
CA THR A 73 6.85 8.17 -12.41
C THR A 73 8.08 7.35 -12.76
N ALA A 74 8.85 7.73 -13.79
CA ALA A 74 10.09 7.06 -14.13
C ALA A 74 11.13 7.12 -12.99
N PHE A 75 11.36 8.30 -12.42
CA PHE A 75 12.31 8.48 -11.31
C PHE A 75 11.88 7.66 -10.07
N SER A 76 10.62 7.82 -9.64
CA SER A 76 10.13 7.20 -8.41
C SER A 76 9.96 5.68 -8.52
N THR A 77 9.84 5.15 -9.74
CA THR A 77 9.89 3.70 -9.99
C THR A 77 11.33 3.21 -10.02
N GLY A 78 12.22 3.92 -10.72
CA GLY A 78 13.62 3.53 -10.87
C GLY A 78 14.40 3.55 -9.56
N ILE A 79 14.13 4.51 -8.67
CA ILE A 79 14.83 4.60 -7.38
C ILE A 79 14.59 3.37 -6.49
N LEU A 80 13.50 2.62 -6.70
CA LEU A 80 13.18 1.39 -5.97
C LEU A 80 14.13 0.23 -6.30
N ILE A 81 14.91 0.33 -7.38
CA ILE A 81 15.97 -0.63 -7.70
C ILE A 81 17.03 -0.63 -6.59
N ILE A 82 17.30 0.53 -5.99
CA ILE A 82 18.32 0.67 -4.93
C ILE A 82 18.02 -0.23 -3.72
N PRO A 83 16.86 -0.12 -3.03
CA PRO A 83 16.57 -1.00 -1.90
C PRO A 83 16.45 -2.46 -2.31
N CYS A 84 15.97 -2.79 -3.51
CA CYS A 84 15.92 -4.17 -3.97
C CYS A 84 17.32 -4.79 -4.14
N LEU A 85 18.24 -4.08 -4.76
CA LEU A 85 19.62 -4.56 -4.89
C LEU A 85 20.31 -4.64 -3.53
N TRP A 86 20.19 -3.59 -2.73
CA TRP A 86 20.82 -3.56 -1.41
C TRP A 86 20.29 -4.65 -0.48
N LEU A 87 18.97 -4.87 -0.45
CA LEU A 87 18.37 -5.95 0.33
C LEU A 87 18.91 -7.31 -0.08
N GLY A 88 18.98 -7.59 -1.39
CA GLY A 88 19.47 -8.86 -1.88
C GLY A 88 20.93 -9.12 -1.53
N PHE A 89 21.81 -8.11 -1.48
CA PHE A 89 23.17 -8.27 -0.96
C PHE A 89 23.19 -8.39 0.56
N ALA A 90 22.38 -7.60 1.27
CA ALA A 90 22.34 -7.57 2.74
C ALA A 90 21.93 -8.93 3.36
N VAL A 91 21.01 -9.65 2.73
CA VAL A 91 20.54 -10.96 3.25
C VAL A 91 21.54 -12.09 3.07
N GLN A 92 22.55 -11.91 2.21
CA GLN A 92 23.59 -12.92 1.97
C GLN A 92 24.71 -12.90 3.02
N ASP A 93 24.85 -11.80 3.74
CA ASP A 93 25.85 -11.67 4.81
C ASP A 93 25.15 -11.67 6.18
N SER A 94 25.29 -12.74 6.92
CA SER A 94 24.72 -12.90 8.27
C SER A 94 25.25 -11.88 9.30
N GLN A 95 26.35 -11.17 8.98
CA GLN A 95 26.88 -10.09 9.82
C GLN A 95 26.22 -8.73 9.53
N THR A 96 25.35 -8.65 8.55
CA THR A 96 24.62 -7.42 8.25
C THR A 96 23.84 -6.94 9.48
N SER A 97 24.06 -5.67 9.85
CA SER A 97 23.47 -5.11 11.07
C SER A 97 21.96 -4.90 10.93
N PHE A 98 21.26 -4.96 12.05
CA PHE A 98 19.82 -4.62 12.11
C PHE A 98 19.53 -3.20 11.58
N THR A 99 20.41 -2.23 11.87
CA THR A 99 20.31 -0.86 11.39
C THR A 99 20.33 -0.78 9.85
N THR A 100 21.13 -1.62 9.20
CA THR A 100 21.14 -1.70 7.72
C THR A 100 19.78 -2.13 7.20
N PHE A 101 19.18 -3.16 7.78
CA PHE A 101 17.83 -3.60 7.40
C PHE A 101 16.76 -2.54 7.67
N MET A 102 16.88 -1.77 8.76
CA MET A 102 15.98 -0.64 9.05
C MET A 102 16.05 0.41 7.93
N VAL A 103 17.25 0.79 7.49
CA VAL A 103 17.43 1.78 6.41
C VAL A 103 16.85 1.25 5.10
N ILE A 104 17.14 0.01 4.72
CA ILE A 104 16.59 -0.61 3.51
C ILE A 104 15.06 -0.66 3.59
N SER A 105 14.52 -1.04 4.74
CA SER A 105 13.08 -1.09 4.99
C SER A 105 12.42 0.28 4.80
N LEU A 106 13.01 1.35 5.33
CA LEU A 106 12.54 2.73 5.11
C LEU A 106 12.60 3.12 3.62
N LEU A 107 13.63 2.70 2.87
CA LEU A 107 13.73 2.96 1.44
C LEU A 107 12.66 2.21 0.63
N CYS A 108 12.27 1.00 1.05
CA CYS A 108 11.15 0.27 0.44
C CYS A 108 9.82 1.04 0.53
N GLY A 109 9.66 1.87 1.55
CA GLY A 109 8.47 2.71 1.73
C GLY A 109 8.25 3.75 0.62
N PHE A 110 9.28 4.11 -0.13
CA PHE A 110 9.14 4.98 -1.30
C PHE A 110 8.16 4.41 -2.33
N GLY A 111 8.07 3.08 -2.43
CA GLY A 111 7.07 2.40 -3.25
C GLY A 111 5.62 2.72 -2.83
N GLY A 112 5.36 2.76 -1.51
CA GLY A 112 4.05 3.13 -0.96
C GLY A 112 3.68 4.60 -1.18
N ALA A 113 4.68 5.49 -1.26
CA ALA A 113 4.49 6.90 -1.53
C ALA A 113 4.02 7.17 -2.97
N ASN A 114 4.39 6.31 -3.92
CA ASN A 114 4.01 6.40 -5.33
C ASN A 114 2.48 6.43 -5.53
N PHE A 115 1.70 5.96 -4.59
CA PHE A 115 0.24 6.06 -4.65
C PHE A 115 -0.24 7.50 -4.81
N ALA A 116 0.31 8.44 -4.04
CA ALA A 116 -0.13 9.83 -4.07
C ALA A 116 0.17 10.50 -5.42
N SER A 117 1.38 10.37 -5.92
CA SER A 117 1.78 10.95 -7.21
C SER A 117 1.08 10.27 -8.39
N SER A 118 0.93 8.94 -8.36
CA SER A 118 0.24 8.17 -9.40
C SER A 118 -1.23 8.57 -9.51
N MET A 119 -1.95 8.64 -8.40
CA MET A 119 -3.36 9.05 -8.39
C MET A 119 -3.51 10.50 -8.85
N GLY A 120 -2.66 11.40 -8.37
CA GLY A 120 -2.61 12.78 -8.81
C GLY A 120 -2.38 12.90 -10.32
N ASN A 121 -1.40 12.21 -10.87
CA ASN A 121 -1.09 12.25 -12.30
C ASN A 121 -2.26 11.76 -13.15
N ILE A 122 -2.82 10.59 -12.86
CA ILE A 122 -3.91 10.00 -13.66
C ILE A 122 -5.18 10.84 -13.60
N SER A 123 -5.43 11.56 -12.51
CA SER A 123 -6.58 12.45 -12.40
C SER A 123 -6.65 13.52 -13.50
N PHE A 124 -5.50 13.96 -14.02
CA PHE A 124 -5.44 14.97 -15.08
C PHE A 124 -5.68 14.42 -16.50
N PHE A 125 -5.54 13.10 -16.70
CA PHE A 125 -5.70 12.50 -18.03
C PHE A 125 -7.15 12.17 -18.41
N PHE A 126 -8.07 12.18 -17.44
CA PHE A 126 -9.45 11.77 -17.68
C PHE A 126 -10.46 12.86 -17.35
N PRO A 127 -11.50 13.04 -18.21
CA PRO A 127 -12.58 13.96 -17.90
C PRO A 127 -13.34 13.50 -16.65
N LYS A 128 -13.98 14.43 -15.95
CA LYS A 128 -14.66 14.20 -14.65
C LYS A 128 -15.59 12.98 -14.65
N ALA A 129 -16.32 12.75 -15.74
CA ALA A 129 -17.24 11.62 -15.88
C ALA A 129 -16.56 10.24 -15.88
N ARG A 130 -15.27 10.15 -16.22
CA ARG A 130 -14.48 8.89 -16.29
C ARG A 130 -13.35 8.85 -15.29
N GLN A 131 -13.10 9.94 -14.58
CA GLN A 131 -11.98 10.08 -13.64
C GLN A 131 -12.08 9.08 -12.49
N GLY A 132 -13.26 8.90 -11.89
CA GLY A 132 -13.48 7.94 -10.80
C GLY A 132 -13.14 6.51 -11.21
N GLY A 133 -13.58 6.08 -12.39
CA GLY A 133 -13.25 4.75 -12.92
C GLY A 133 -11.75 4.57 -13.18
N ALA A 134 -11.08 5.58 -13.76
CA ALA A 134 -9.63 5.53 -14.01
C ALA A 134 -8.83 5.47 -12.70
N LEU A 135 -9.18 6.27 -11.71
CA LEU A 135 -8.55 6.26 -10.39
C LEU A 135 -8.83 4.95 -9.63
N GLY A 136 -10.06 4.41 -9.77
CA GLY A 136 -10.41 3.10 -9.22
C GLY A 136 -9.56 1.97 -9.80
N ILE A 137 -9.36 1.95 -11.11
CA ILE A 137 -8.48 0.99 -11.80
C ILE A 137 -7.03 1.18 -11.32
N ASN A 138 -6.52 2.42 -11.36
CA ASN A 138 -5.15 2.71 -10.97
C ASN A 138 -4.86 2.31 -9.52
N GLY A 139 -5.69 2.73 -8.58
CA GLY A 139 -5.53 2.41 -7.16
C GLY A 139 -5.84 0.95 -6.82
N GLY A 140 -6.89 0.38 -7.43
CA GLY A 140 -7.29 -1.01 -7.16
C GLY A 140 -6.26 -2.01 -7.67
N LEU A 141 -5.89 -1.93 -8.95
CA LEU A 141 -4.89 -2.82 -9.53
C LEU A 141 -3.48 -2.56 -8.98
N GLY A 142 -3.14 -1.31 -8.63
CA GLY A 142 -1.90 -1.01 -7.93
C GLY A 142 -1.79 -1.75 -6.60
N ASN A 143 -2.87 -1.79 -5.80
CA ASN A 143 -2.89 -2.51 -4.52
C ASN A 143 -2.69 -4.04 -4.66
N LEU A 144 -2.99 -4.63 -5.83
CA LEU A 144 -2.67 -6.04 -6.08
C LEU A 144 -1.18 -6.35 -5.97
N GLY A 145 -0.30 -5.33 -6.12
CA GLY A 145 1.13 -5.50 -5.94
C GLY A 145 1.51 -6.12 -4.58
N VAL A 146 0.75 -5.83 -3.52
CA VAL A 146 0.94 -6.44 -2.20
C VAL A 146 0.77 -7.97 -2.28
N SER A 147 -0.32 -8.43 -2.89
CA SER A 147 -0.60 -9.86 -3.07
C SER A 147 0.38 -10.51 -4.04
N VAL A 148 0.68 -9.83 -5.15
CA VAL A 148 1.63 -10.34 -6.16
C VAL A 148 3.01 -10.57 -5.53
N MET A 149 3.49 -9.65 -4.70
CA MET A 149 4.76 -9.81 -4.00
C MET A 149 4.72 -11.01 -3.05
N GLN A 150 3.68 -11.12 -2.24
CA GLN A 150 3.56 -12.22 -1.26
C GLN A 150 3.33 -13.59 -1.92
N PHE A 151 2.85 -13.62 -3.17
CA PHE A 151 2.74 -14.85 -3.96
C PHE A 151 4.06 -15.18 -4.67
N VAL A 152 4.70 -14.20 -5.31
CA VAL A 152 5.89 -14.41 -6.14
C VAL A 152 7.15 -14.62 -5.28
N ALA A 153 7.32 -13.88 -4.19
CA ALA A 153 8.54 -13.94 -3.40
C ALA A 153 8.82 -15.34 -2.82
N PRO A 154 7.85 -16.09 -2.24
CA PRO A 154 8.07 -17.46 -1.80
C PRO A 154 8.53 -18.40 -2.92
N LEU A 155 7.99 -18.23 -4.12
CA LEU A 155 8.40 -19.01 -5.30
C LEU A 155 9.82 -18.63 -5.74
N ALA A 156 10.15 -17.34 -5.71
CA ALA A 156 11.46 -16.86 -6.10
C ALA A 156 12.56 -17.35 -5.15
N ILE A 157 12.32 -17.36 -3.84
CA ILE A 157 13.31 -17.81 -2.85
C ILE A 157 13.55 -19.31 -2.86
N SER A 158 12.66 -20.10 -3.46
CA SER A 158 12.81 -21.55 -3.57
C SER A 158 13.65 -22.01 -4.77
N CYS A 159 14.10 -21.09 -5.63
CA CYS A 159 14.78 -21.41 -6.88
C CYS A 159 16.05 -20.57 -7.05
N ALA A 160 17.10 -21.19 -7.62
CA ALA A 160 18.31 -20.50 -8.09
C ALA A 160 18.00 -19.75 -9.39
N ILE A 161 17.45 -18.51 -9.30
CA ILE A 161 17.03 -17.74 -10.48
C ILE A 161 18.22 -17.02 -11.12
N PHE A 162 19.12 -16.47 -10.30
CA PHE A 162 20.27 -15.69 -10.78
C PHE A 162 21.54 -16.54 -10.66
N GLY A 163 22.13 -16.91 -11.78
CA GLY A 163 23.23 -17.89 -11.86
C GLY A 163 24.57 -17.49 -11.21
N PHE A 164 24.69 -16.28 -10.69
CA PHE A 164 25.84 -15.84 -9.88
C PHE A 164 25.66 -16.13 -8.38
N ALA A 165 24.51 -16.64 -7.97
CA ALA A 165 24.19 -17.07 -6.61
C ALA A 165 23.93 -18.60 -6.58
N ASP A 166 24.91 -19.37 -7.04
CA ASP A 166 24.76 -20.84 -7.21
C ASP A 166 24.52 -21.61 -5.91
N VAL A 167 25.01 -21.09 -4.79
CA VAL A 167 24.84 -21.72 -3.48
C VAL A 167 23.85 -20.87 -2.67
N GLY A 168 22.63 -21.40 -2.51
CA GLY A 168 21.64 -20.78 -1.64
C GLY A 168 22.10 -20.73 -0.17
N GLN A 169 21.48 -19.89 0.63
CA GLN A 169 21.71 -19.87 2.07
C GLN A 169 21.15 -21.15 2.69
N THR A 170 21.97 -21.85 3.47
CA THR A 170 21.52 -22.99 4.22
C THR A 170 20.69 -22.55 5.40
N THR A 171 19.44 -23.00 5.46
CA THR A 171 18.56 -22.72 6.60
C THR A 171 18.99 -23.53 7.83
N VAL A 172 18.49 -23.13 8.99
CA VAL A 172 18.69 -23.90 10.25
C VAL A 172 18.13 -25.32 10.19
N THR A 173 17.24 -25.63 9.25
CA THR A 173 16.66 -26.95 8.99
C THR A 173 17.47 -27.75 7.97
N GLY A 174 18.51 -27.17 7.35
CA GLY A 174 19.37 -27.81 6.35
C GLY A 174 18.91 -27.63 4.89
N ASP A 175 17.74 -27.02 4.65
CA ASP A 175 17.29 -26.71 3.30
C ASP A 175 18.05 -25.52 2.73
N SER A 176 18.15 -25.42 1.41
CA SER A 176 18.72 -24.26 0.73
C SER A 176 17.62 -23.32 0.23
N ILE A 177 17.75 -22.03 0.52
CA ILE A 177 16.89 -20.98 -0.01
C ILE A 177 17.74 -19.84 -0.57
N TRP A 178 17.18 -19.07 -1.50
CA TRP A 178 17.80 -17.90 -2.14
C TRP A 178 17.01 -16.65 -1.72
N LEU A 179 17.21 -16.19 -0.46
CA LEU A 179 16.41 -15.10 0.10
C LEU A 179 16.58 -13.79 -0.66
N GLU A 180 17.73 -13.55 -1.28
CA GLU A 180 18.01 -12.41 -2.17
C GLU A 180 17.02 -12.32 -3.34
N ASN A 181 16.53 -13.45 -3.83
CA ASN A 181 15.59 -13.48 -4.94
C ASN A 181 14.26 -12.83 -4.61
N ALA A 182 13.87 -12.76 -3.33
CA ALA A 182 12.67 -12.03 -2.91
C ALA A 182 12.73 -10.55 -3.34
N ALA A 183 13.93 -9.98 -3.38
CA ALA A 183 14.15 -8.59 -3.76
C ALA A 183 14.61 -8.44 -5.22
N TRP A 184 15.57 -9.25 -5.65
CA TRP A 184 16.17 -9.11 -6.98
C TRP A 184 15.23 -9.43 -8.13
N ILE A 185 14.23 -10.29 -7.91
CA ILE A 185 13.22 -10.59 -8.95
C ILE A 185 12.50 -9.33 -9.46
N TRP A 186 12.37 -8.30 -8.64
CA TRP A 186 11.68 -7.06 -9.01
C TRP A 186 12.55 -6.10 -9.81
N VAL A 187 13.88 -6.24 -9.76
CA VAL A 187 14.82 -5.32 -10.44
C VAL A 187 14.58 -5.22 -11.95
N PRO A 188 14.47 -6.32 -12.72
CA PRO A 188 14.19 -6.22 -14.15
C PRO A 188 12.83 -5.59 -14.43
N PHE A 189 11.80 -5.90 -13.64
CA PHE A 189 10.47 -5.30 -13.82
C PHE A 189 10.46 -3.81 -13.49
N LEU A 190 11.19 -3.37 -12.44
CA LEU A 190 11.37 -1.96 -12.11
C LEU A 190 12.10 -1.23 -13.23
N ALA A 191 13.12 -1.82 -13.83
CA ALA A 191 13.81 -1.26 -14.99
C ALA A 191 12.85 -1.12 -16.19
N ILE A 192 12.07 -2.14 -16.50
CA ILE A 192 11.04 -2.10 -17.56
C ILE A 192 10.00 -1.01 -17.25
N GLY A 193 9.49 -0.94 -16.01
CA GLY A 193 8.54 0.08 -15.59
C GLY A 193 9.08 1.50 -15.72
N THR A 194 10.35 1.70 -15.35
CA THR A 194 11.07 2.97 -15.49
C THR A 194 11.17 3.40 -16.97
N LEU A 195 11.61 2.48 -17.84
CA LEU A 195 11.71 2.73 -19.27
C LEU A 195 10.33 2.97 -19.90
N ALA A 196 9.33 2.17 -19.53
CA ALA A 196 7.96 2.34 -19.98
C ALA A 196 7.40 3.70 -19.57
N ALA A 197 7.66 4.16 -18.35
CA ALA A 197 7.26 5.48 -17.89
C ALA A 197 8.00 6.58 -18.67
N TRP A 198 9.31 6.46 -18.82
CA TRP A 198 10.14 7.47 -19.48
C TRP A 198 9.78 7.65 -20.96
N PHE A 199 9.61 6.58 -21.70
CA PHE A 199 9.32 6.62 -23.14
C PHE A 199 7.84 6.58 -23.49
N GLY A 200 7.00 5.99 -22.63
CA GLY A 200 5.60 5.74 -22.91
C GLY A 200 4.62 6.74 -22.29
N MET A 201 4.96 7.42 -21.21
CA MET A 201 4.06 8.39 -20.57
C MET A 201 4.21 9.80 -21.16
N ASN A 202 3.27 10.67 -20.82
CA ASN A 202 3.24 12.06 -21.24
C ASN A 202 3.23 12.98 -20.01
N ASP A 203 3.79 14.19 -20.18
CA ASP A 203 3.63 15.27 -19.24
C ASP A 203 2.50 16.19 -19.72
N LEU A 204 1.63 16.61 -18.79
CA LEU A 204 0.52 17.53 -19.06
C LEU A 204 0.82 18.91 -18.47
N ALA A 205 0.77 19.94 -19.31
CA ALA A 205 0.98 21.34 -18.90
C ALA A 205 -0.13 21.87 -17.97
N ALA A 206 -1.31 21.23 -17.99
CA ALA A 206 -2.48 21.65 -17.22
C ALA A 206 -2.44 21.23 -15.73
N ALA A 207 -1.46 20.43 -15.31
CA ALA A 207 -1.38 19.88 -13.95
C ALA A 207 -0.84 20.87 -12.90
N LYS A 208 -0.81 22.18 -13.15
CA LYS A 208 -0.18 23.17 -12.26
C LYS A 208 -1.13 23.60 -11.14
N SER A 209 -0.83 23.21 -9.91
CA SER A 209 -1.36 23.82 -8.69
C SER A 209 -0.24 24.05 -7.68
N SER A 210 -0.30 25.12 -6.90
CA SER A 210 0.71 25.43 -5.90
C SER A 210 0.43 24.74 -4.57
N LEU A 211 1.48 24.45 -3.81
CA LEU A 211 1.36 23.94 -2.44
C LEU A 211 0.49 24.85 -1.56
N ARG A 212 0.63 26.16 -1.74
CA ARG A 212 -0.10 27.17 -0.98
C ARG A 212 -1.62 27.10 -1.17
N GLU A 213 -2.08 26.68 -2.36
CA GLU A 213 -3.52 26.52 -2.66
C GLU A 213 -4.12 25.27 -2.01
N GLN A 214 -3.30 24.30 -1.64
CA GLN A 214 -3.74 23.02 -1.09
C GLN A 214 -3.74 22.98 0.46
N LEU A 215 -2.84 23.72 1.12
CA LEU A 215 -2.72 23.74 2.58
C LEU A 215 -4.00 24.14 3.36
N PRO A 216 -4.89 25.01 2.84
CA PRO A 216 -6.12 25.36 3.57
C PRO A 216 -7.01 24.18 3.93
N VAL A 217 -6.91 23.05 3.20
CA VAL A 217 -7.68 21.84 3.50
C VAL A 217 -7.39 21.29 4.91
N LEU A 218 -6.18 21.51 5.44
CA LEU A 218 -5.79 21.08 6.80
C LEU A 218 -6.64 21.72 7.91
N LYS A 219 -7.27 22.87 7.64
CA LYS A 219 -8.18 23.56 8.58
C LYS A 219 -9.60 22.97 8.56
N ARG A 220 -9.91 22.06 7.64
CA ARG A 220 -11.23 21.45 7.54
C ARG A 220 -11.41 20.32 8.56
N PRO A 221 -12.40 20.39 9.47
CA PRO A 221 -12.66 19.29 10.42
C PRO A 221 -12.92 17.96 9.73
N HIS A 222 -13.60 17.98 8.60
CA HIS A 222 -13.91 16.79 7.80
C HIS A 222 -12.64 16.04 7.34
N LEU A 223 -11.50 16.74 7.15
CA LEU A 223 -10.23 16.09 6.81
C LEU A 223 -9.82 15.10 7.89
N TRP A 224 -9.84 15.52 9.14
CA TRP A 224 -9.37 14.73 10.27
C TRP A 224 -10.30 13.56 10.57
N VAL A 225 -11.62 13.78 10.46
CA VAL A 225 -12.60 12.70 10.59
C VAL A 225 -12.39 11.65 9.49
N MET A 226 -12.30 12.07 8.25
CA MET A 226 -12.07 11.15 7.13
C MET A 226 -10.69 10.48 7.20
N ALA A 227 -9.68 11.16 7.70
CA ALA A 227 -8.36 10.59 7.92
C ALA A 227 -8.40 9.46 8.97
N LEU A 228 -9.13 9.65 10.07
CA LEU A 228 -9.32 8.61 11.08
C LEU A 228 -10.08 7.40 10.50
N LEU A 229 -11.17 7.65 9.76
CA LEU A 229 -11.92 6.58 9.11
C LEU A 229 -11.07 5.82 8.08
N TYR A 230 -10.26 6.53 7.30
CA TYR A 230 -9.40 5.88 6.32
C TYR A 230 -8.20 5.16 6.96
N LEU A 231 -7.67 5.69 8.07
CA LEU A 231 -6.67 5.01 8.88
C LEU A 231 -7.21 3.67 9.41
N ALA A 232 -8.43 3.65 9.93
CA ALA A 232 -9.04 2.44 10.45
C ALA A 232 -9.37 1.39 9.36
N THR A 233 -9.64 1.80 8.11
CA THR A 233 -9.93 0.86 7.01
C THR A 233 -8.68 0.53 6.19
N PHE A 234 -8.12 1.49 5.48
CA PHE A 234 -6.93 1.28 4.65
C PHE A 234 -5.69 0.98 5.50
N GLY A 235 -5.56 1.66 6.64
CA GLY A 235 -4.47 1.39 7.56
C GLY A 235 -4.51 -0.05 8.09
N SER A 236 -5.70 -0.58 8.39
CA SER A 236 -5.87 -1.99 8.76
C SER A 236 -5.49 -2.92 7.61
N PHE A 237 -5.95 -2.63 6.39
CA PHE A 237 -5.60 -3.43 5.22
C PHE A 237 -4.07 -3.53 5.03
N ILE A 238 -3.36 -2.41 5.09
CA ILE A 238 -1.90 -2.38 4.93
C ILE A 238 -1.20 -3.00 6.14
N GLY A 239 -1.67 -2.71 7.36
CA GLY A 239 -1.11 -3.26 8.58
C GLY A 239 -1.26 -4.78 8.67
N PHE A 240 -2.42 -5.30 8.33
CA PHE A 240 -2.63 -6.74 8.22
C PHE A 240 -1.74 -7.35 7.13
N SER A 241 -1.63 -6.71 5.96
CA SER A 241 -0.77 -7.17 4.88
C SER A 241 0.71 -7.25 5.30
N ALA A 242 1.17 -6.28 6.07
CA ALA A 242 2.55 -6.24 6.54
C ALA A 242 2.82 -7.28 7.64
N GLY A 243 1.91 -7.42 8.61
CA GLY A 243 2.14 -8.21 9.82
C GLY A 243 1.58 -9.63 9.81
N PHE A 244 0.62 -9.97 8.92
CA PHE A 244 -0.09 -11.25 8.95
C PHE A 244 0.80 -12.48 8.89
N ALA A 245 1.79 -12.48 8.00
CA ALA A 245 2.70 -13.63 7.87
C ALA A 245 3.54 -13.83 9.14
N MET A 246 4.00 -12.73 9.73
CA MET A 246 4.79 -12.76 10.96
C MET A 246 3.95 -13.18 12.17
N LEU A 247 2.73 -12.62 12.29
CA LEU A 247 1.76 -13.02 13.33
C LEU A 247 1.44 -14.51 13.25
N THR A 248 1.16 -15.02 12.05
CA THR A 248 0.85 -16.44 11.87
C THR A 248 2.04 -17.32 12.26
N LYS A 249 3.26 -16.95 11.86
CA LYS A 249 4.47 -17.69 12.25
C LYS A 249 4.66 -17.75 13.76
N THR A 250 4.31 -16.67 14.46
CA THR A 250 4.46 -16.58 15.92
C THR A 250 3.39 -17.41 16.64
N GLN A 251 2.14 -17.36 16.17
CA GLN A 251 1.00 -18.03 16.83
C GLN A 251 0.82 -19.49 16.40
N PHE A 252 1.23 -19.83 15.18
CA PHE A 252 1.10 -21.16 14.58
C PHE A 252 2.41 -21.55 13.89
N PRO A 253 3.48 -21.86 14.65
CA PRO A 253 4.84 -22.07 14.11
C PRO A 253 4.94 -23.25 13.14
N ASP A 254 4.04 -24.24 13.25
CA ASP A 254 4.00 -25.42 12.37
C ASP A 254 3.41 -25.14 10.99
N VAL A 255 2.80 -23.95 10.80
CA VAL A 255 2.16 -23.59 9.54
C VAL A 255 3.14 -22.90 8.60
N VAL A 256 3.25 -23.40 7.37
CA VAL A 256 4.03 -22.75 6.31
C VAL A 256 3.21 -21.61 5.72
N ILE A 257 3.16 -20.49 6.44
CA ILE A 257 2.30 -19.33 6.11
C ILE A 257 2.57 -18.75 4.72
N MET A 258 3.78 -18.92 4.19
CA MET A 258 4.15 -18.39 2.88
C MET A 258 3.25 -18.91 1.74
N HIS A 259 2.61 -20.06 1.91
CA HIS A 259 1.65 -20.60 0.94
C HIS A 259 0.28 -19.88 0.97
N TYR A 260 -0.02 -19.15 2.03
CA TYR A 260 -1.35 -18.59 2.30
C TYR A 260 -1.37 -17.05 2.41
N ALA A 261 -0.22 -16.43 2.68
CA ALA A 261 -0.15 -15.02 3.03
C ALA A 261 -0.77 -14.10 1.97
N PHE A 262 -0.59 -14.42 0.69
CA PHE A 262 -1.07 -13.60 -0.42
C PHE A 262 -2.60 -13.52 -0.55
N PHE A 263 -3.34 -14.48 0.00
CA PHE A 263 -4.81 -14.51 -0.10
C PHE A 263 -5.46 -13.30 0.57
N GLY A 264 -4.94 -12.89 1.73
CA GLY A 264 -5.47 -11.75 2.45
C GLY A 264 -5.44 -10.45 1.63
N PRO A 265 -4.26 -9.98 1.22
CA PRO A 265 -4.15 -8.79 0.38
C PRO A 265 -4.90 -8.92 -0.97
N PHE A 266 -4.98 -10.12 -1.55
CA PHE A 266 -5.74 -10.36 -2.77
C PHE A 266 -7.23 -10.08 -2.56
N ILE A 267 -7.82 -10.68 -1.53
CA ILE A 267 -9.23 -10.47 -1.17
C ILE A 267 -9.49 -8.99 -0.87
N GLY A 268 -8.62 -8.36 -0.06
CA GLY A 268 -8.77 -6.97 0.32
C GLY A 268 -8.65 -5.99 -0.86
N ALA A 269 -7.75 -6.24 -1.81
CA ALA A 269 -7.60 -5.42 -3.01
C ALA A 269 -8.82 -5.50 -3.94
N LEU A 270 -9.39 -6.69 -4.12
CA LEU A 270 -10.64 -6.87 -4.87
C LEU A 270 -11.83 -6.23 -4.15
N ALA A 271 -11.92 -6.45 -2.84
CA ALA A 271 -12.97 -5.88 -1.98
C ALA A 271 -12.94 -4.35 -2.00
N ARG A 272 -11.77 -3.72 -2.11
CA ARG A 272 -11.64 -2.27 -2.20
C ARG A 272 -12.39 -1.70 -3.42
N SER A 273 -12.25 -2.33 -4.57
CA SER A 273 -12.98 -1.91 -5.78
C SER A 273 -14.49 -2.09 -5.61
N ALA A 274 -14.91 -3.19 -5.03
CA ALA A 274 -16.32 -3.47 -4.73
C ALA A 274 -16.90 -2.46 -3.72
N GLY A 275 -16.14 -2.07 -2.70
CA GLY A 275 -16.56 -1.11 -1.67
C GLY A 275 -16.94 0.25 -2.23
N GLY A 276 -16.19 0.76 -3.21
CA GLY A 276 -16.52 2.00 -3.92
C GLY A 276 -17.84 1.87 -4.70
N ILE A 277 -18.01 0.81 -5.47
CA ILE A 277 -19.22 0.56 -6.28
C ILE A 277 -20.47 0.40 -5.39
N ILE A 278 -20.34 -0.34 -4.29
CA ILE A 278 -21.43 -0.53 -3.33
C ILE A 278 -21.81 0.81 -2.68
N SER A 279 -20.81 1.64 -2.36
CA SER A 279 -21.02 2.97 -1.78
C SER A 279 -21.76 3.93 -2.73
N ASP A 280 -21.48 3.85 -4.03
CA ASP A 280 -22.21 4.64 -5.03
C ASP A 280 -23.69 4.28 -5.08
N ARG A 281 -24.05 3.02 -4.82
CA ARG A 281 -25.46 2.55 -4.86
C ARG A 281 -26.23 2.78 -3.56
N PHE A 282 -25.59 2.50 -2.42
CA PHE A 282 -26.27 2.45 -1.12
C PHE A 282 -25.95 3.64 -0.21
N GLY A 283 -25.02 4.51 -0.65
CA GLY A 283 -24.54 5.66 0.11
C GLY A 283 -23.33 5.28 0.99
N GLY A 284 -22.24 6.03 0.83
CA GLY A 284 -20.97 5.74 1.50
C GLY A 284 -21.05 5.66 3.01
N THR A 285 -21.82 6.54 3.67
CA THR A 285 -21.97 6.55 5.13
C THR A 285 -22.57 5.25 5.66
N ARG A 286 -23.63 4.75 5.03
CA ARG A 286 -24.29 3.50 5.45
C ARG A 286 -23.38 2.31 5.25
N VAL A 287 -22.75 2.21 4.08
CA VAL A 287 -21.82 1.12 3.75
C VAL A 287 -20.65 1.11 4.72
N THR A 288 -20.05 2.27 4.99
CA THR A 288 -18.93 2.40 5.94
C THR A 288 -19.33 2.01 7.36
N LEU A 289 -20.52 2.44 7.84
CA LEU A 289 -21.00 2.08 9.18
C LEU A 289 -21.17 0.57 9.34
N VAL A 290 -21.88 -0.08 8.41
CA VAL A 290 -22.08 -1.54 8.42
C VAL A 290 -20.74 -2.26 8.37
N ASN A 291 -19.82 -1.77 7.52
CA ASN A 291 -18.50 -2.34 7.38
C ASN A 291 -17.69 -2.27 8.68
N TYR A 292 -17.76 -1.17 9.44
CA TYR A 292 -17.08 -1.07 10.73
C TYR A 292 -17.63 -2.04 11.78
N VAL A 293 -18.94 -2.24 11.78
CA VAL A 293 -19.56 -3.24 12.67
C VAL A 293 -19.03 -4.65 12.34
N LEU A 294 -18.92 -4.99 11.05
CA LEU A 294 -18.37 -6.27 10.61
C LEU A 294 -16.87 -6.39 10.94
N MET A 295 -16.08 -5.33 10.76
CA MET A 295 -14.67 -5.33 11.17
C MET A 295 -14.50 -5.58 12.66
N ALA A 296 -15.30 -4.90 13.50
CA ALA A 296 -15.27 -5.09 14.96
C ALA A 296 -15.68 -6.53 15.34
N LEU A 297 -16.67 -7.09 14.68
CA LEU A 297 -17.10 -8.48 14.88
C LEU A 297 -15.96 -9.47 14.54
N PHE A 298 -15.34 -9.34 13.36
CA PHE A 298 -14.22 -10.20 12.97
C PHE A 298 -13.02 -10.02 13.90
N ALA A 299 -12.72 -8.78 14.33
CA ALA A 299 -11.65 -8.53 15.30
C ALA A 299 -11.93 -9.21 16.65
N ALA A 300 -13.18 -9.17 17.14
CA ALA A 300 -13.56 -9.87 18.37
C ALA A 300 -13.48 -11.40 18.20
N LEU A 301 -13.96 -11.93 17.07
CA LEU A 301 -13.89 -13.37 16.78
C LEU A 301 -12.44 -13.87 16.69
N LEU A 302 -11.49 -13.03 16.28
CA LEU A 302 -10.08 -13.40 16.15
C LEU A 302 -9.52 -13.93 17.47
N PHE A 303 -9.85 -13.30 18.60
CA PHE A 303 -9.39 -13.73 19.91
C PHE A 303 -9.83 -15.15 20.30
N LEU A 304 -10.95 -15.62 19.74
CA LEU A 304 -11.43 -16.98 19.98
C LEU A 304 -10.69 -18.04 19.14
N THR A 305 -9.90 -17.61 18.17
CA THR A 305 -9.19 -18.51 17.23
C THR A 305 -7.71 -18.66 17.54
N LEU A 306 -7.15 -17.72 18.28
CA LEU A 306 -5.74 -17.72 18.69
C LEU A 306 -5.47 -18.72 19.80
N PRO A 307 -4.27 -19.32 19.87
CA PRO A 307 -3.83 -20.04 21.05
C PRO A 307 -3.91 -19.17 22.29
N GLY A 308 -4.43 -19.71 23.39
CA GLY A 308 -4.61 -18.94 24.62
C GLY A 308 -4.94 -19.82 25.82
N ALA A 309 -5.31 -19.20 26.94
CA ALA A 309 -5.55 -19.85 28.20
C ALA A 309 -6.61 -20.97 28.07
N GLY A 310 -6.14 -22.20 27.95
CA GLY A 310 -6.96 -23.39 27.96
C GLY A 310 -7.36 -23.98 26.60
N HIS A 311 -6.86 -23.46 25.49
CA HIS A 311 -7.06 -24.05 24.16
C HIS A 311 -5.87 -23.80 23.21
N ASP A 312 -5.64 -24.75 22.30
CA ASP A 312 -4.51 -24.71 21.34
C ASP A 312 -4.73 -23.77 20.15
N GLY A 313 -5.90 -23.12 20.06
CA GLY A 313 -6.30 -22.35 18.91
C GLY A 313 -6.62 -23.21 17.67
N SER A 314 -7.02 -22.56 16.58
CA SER A 314 -7.27 -23.23 15.30
C SER A 314 -6.78 -22.36 14.15
N PHE A 315 -5.72 -22.79 13.45
CA PHE A 315 -5.24 -22.09 12.28
C PHE A 315 -6.32 -21.88 11.21
N VAL A 316 -7.17 -22.89 10.95
CA VAL A 316 -8.23 -22.80 9.94
C VAL A 316 -9.25 -21.73 10.31
N ALA A 317 -9.69 -21.70 11.58
CA ALA A 317 -10.60 -20.68 12.08
C ALA A 317 -9.96 -19.29 12.09
N PHE A 318 -8.70 -19.20 12.56
CA PHE A 318 -7.89 -17.98 12.53
C PHE A 318 -7.80 -17.43 11.11
N PHE A 319 -7.41 -18.28 10.15
CA PHE A 319 -7.27 -17.88 8.75
C PHE A 319 -8.60 -17.38 8.17
N ALA A 320 -9.69 -18.10 8.37
CA ALA A 320 -11.01 -17.71 7.87
C ALA A 320 -11.48 -16.36 8.44
N VAL A 321 -11.32 -16.14 9.75
CA VAL A 321 -11.66 -14.87 10.42
C VAL A 321 -10.75 -13.74 9.91
N PHE A 322 -9.46 -14.01 9.75
CA PHE A 322 -8.53 -13.02 9.23
C PHE A 322 -8.81 -12.63 7.77
N MET A 323 -9.25 -13.58 6.94
CA MET A 323 -9.75 -13.28 5.58
C MET A 323 -10.99 -12.38 5.63
N GLY A 324 -11.86 -12.54 6.62
CA GLY A 324 -12.97 -11.62 6.90
C GLY A 324 -12.50 -10.20 7.25
N LEU A 325 -11.42 -10.08 8.01
CA LEU A 325 -10.79 -8.78 8.30
C LEU A 325 -10.19 -8.14 7.04
N PHE A 326 -9.53 -8.91 6.17
CA PHE A 326 -9.05 -8.41 4.89
C PHE A 326 -10.18 -7.97 3.97
N LEU A 327 -11.25 -8.75 3.89
CA LEU A 327 -12.44 -8.42 3.10
C LEU A 327 -13.05 -7.08 3.57
N THR A 328 -13.30 -6.96 4.87
CA THR A 328 -13.94 -5.76 5.43
C THR A 328 -13.03 -4.54 5.42
N SER A 329 -11.74 -4.68 5.73
CA SER A 329 -10.79 -3.57 5.61
C SER A 329 -10.63 -3.09 4.15
N GLY A 330 -10.68 -4.01 3.19
CA GLY A 330 -10.72 -3.70 1.76
C GLY A 330 -12.00 -2.94 1.36
N LEU A 331 -13.18 -3.49 1.65
CA LEU A 331 -14.47 -2.85 1.40
C LEU A 331 -14.54 -1.45 2.02
N GLY A 332 -14.13 -1.34 3.29
CA GLY A 332 -14.11 -0.07 4.02
C GLY A 332 -13.17 0.95 3.40
N SER A 333 -11.99 0.53 2.94
CA SER A 333 -11.06 1.45 2.27
C SER A 333 -11.60 1.96 0.94
N GLY A 334 -12.34 1.15 0.18
CA GLY A 334 -13.04 1.60 -1.03
C GLY A 334 -14.17 2.59 -0.72
N SER A 335 -15.00 2.27 0.27
CA SER A 335 -16.11 3.09 0.71
C SER A 335 -15.66 4.44 1.26
N THR A 336 -14.68 4.47 2.17
CA THR A 336 -14.15 5.72 2.75
C THR A 336 -13.47 6.58 1.69
N TYR A 337 -12.71 6.00 0.78
CA TYR A 337 -12.03 6.75 -0.29
C TYR A 337 -13.02 7.42 -1.24
N GLN A 338 -14.10 6.74 -1.60
CA GLN A 338 -15.20 7.30 -2.39
C GLN A 338 -15.86 8.48 -1.66
N MET A 339 -16.14 8.35 -0.36
CA MET A 339 -16.73 9.42 0.44
C MET A 339 -15.86 10.67 0.50
N ILE A 340 -14.52 10.54 0.59
CA ILE A 340 -13.62 11.71 0.61
C ILE A 340 -13.87 12.59 -0.60
N ALA A 341 -13.86 12.00 -1.78
CA ALA A 341 -14.06 12.75 -3.02
C ALA A 341 -15.41 13.45 -3.08
N VAL A 342 -16.49 12.78 -2.66
CA VAL A 342 -17.86 13.32 -2.67
C VAL A 342 -18.02 14.46 -1.65
N ILE A 343 -17.55 14.25 -0.41
CA ILE A 343 -17.73 15.21 0.69
C ILE A 343 -16.96 16.50 0.40
N PHE A 344 -15.67 16.42 0.08
CA PHE A 344 -14.86 17.62 -0.13
C PHE A 344 -15.32 18.41 -1.34
N ARG A 345 -15.68 17.72 -2.43
CA ARG A 345 -16.26 18.41 -3.59
C ARG A 345 -17.55 19.14 -3.25
N LYS A 346 -18.48 18.49 -2.53
CA LYS A 346 -19.76 19.11 -2.16
C LYS A 346 -19.54 20.31 -1.26
N LEU A 347 -18.78 20.18 -0.19
CA LEU A 347 -18.51 21.25 0.76
C LEU A 347 -17.86 22.48 0.10
N THR A 348 -16.90 22.26 -0.81
CA THR A 348 -16.24 23.37 -1.50
C THR A 348 -17.17 24.07 -2.47
N LEU A 349 -17.98 23.32 -3.24
CA LEU A 349 -18.97 23.90 -4.14
C LEU A 349 -20.00 24.74 -3.38
N GLU A 350 -20.52 24.25 -2.27
CA GLU A 350 -21.48 24.96 -1.42
C GLU A 350 -20.88 26.27 -0.84
N ARG A 351 -19.62 26.18 -0.36
CA ARG A 351 -18.91 27.35 0.19
C ARG A 351 -18.71 28.43 -0.85
N ILE A 352 -18.14 28.11 -2.01
CA ILE A 352 -17.86 29.12 -3.06
C ILE A 352 -19.13 29.76 -3.58
N LYS A 353 -20.21 28.98 -3.71
CA LYS A 353 -21.53 29.54 -4.09
C LYS A 353 -22.09 30.49 -3.04
N ALA A 354 -21.94 30.17 -1.75
CA ALA A 354 -22.36 31.03 -0.65
C ALA A 354 -21.53 32.33 -0.59
N GLU A 355 -20.25 32.28 -0.99
CA GLU A 355 -19.35 33.44 -1.09
C GLU A 355 -19.58 34.29 -2.37
N GLY A 356 -20.53 33.90 -3.24
CA GLY A 356 -20.86 34.61 -4.48
C GLY A 356 -19.90 34.37 -5.64
N GLY A 357 -19.07 33.32 -5.55
CA GLY A 357 -18.16 32.89 -6.62
C GLY A 357 -18.89 32.27 -7.81
N ASP A 358 -18.28 32.35 -8.98
CA ASP A 358 -18.83 31.75 -10.20
C ASP A 358 -18.66 30.22 -10.22
N ASP A 359 -19.39 29.53 -11.10
CA ASP A 359 -19.36 28.07 -11.21
C ASP A 359 -17.99 27.55 -11.69
N ALA A 360 -17.24 28.33 -12.48
CA ALA A 360 -15.90 27.90 -12.95
C ALA A 360 -14.88 27.93 -11.82
N LEU A 361 -14.89 28.97 -10.99
CA LEU A 361 -14.06 29.07 -9.78
C LEU A 361 -14.42 27.98 -8.81
N ALA A 362 -15.71 27.75 -8.53
CA ALA A 362 -16.20 26.73 -7.65
C ALA A 362 -15.70 25.31 -8.06
N GLN A 363 -15.77 24.98 -9.34
CA GLN A 363 -15.30 23.70 -9.87
C GLN A 363 -13.77 23.54 -9.77
N ARG A 364 -13.00 24.62 -10.01
CA ARG A 364 -11.55 24.61 -9.90
C ARG A 364 -11.11 24.41 -8.45
N GLU A 365 -11.64 25.18 -7.52
CA GLU A 365 -11.32 25.07 -6.11
C GLU A 365 -11.75 23.72 -5.52
N ALA A 366 -12.93 23.23 -5.90
CA ALA A 366 -13.39 21.91 -5.48
C ALA A 366 -12.46 20.77 -5.96
N ALA A 367 -11.92 20.87 -7.17
CA ALA A 367 -10.97 19.89 -7.67
C ALA A 367 -9.64 19.95 -6.90
N THR A 368 -9.14 21.15 -6.60
CA THR A 368 -7.90 21.36 -5.86
C THR A 368 -8.02 20.89 -4.40
N GLU A 369 -9.07 21.28 -3.69
CA GLU A 369 -9.32 20.91 -2.29
C GLU A 369 -9.57 19.41 -2.15
N THR A 370 -10.32 18.78 -3.07
CA THR A 370 -10.53 17.33 -3.09
C THR A 370 -9.24 16.57 -3.32
N SER A 371 -8.40 17.00 -4.26
CA SER A 371 -7.11 16.36 -4.55
C SER A 371 -6.17 16.43 -3.33
N ALA A 372 -6.11 17.59 -2.69
CA ALA A 372 -5.33 17.78 -1.47
C ALA A 372 -5.84 16.88 -0.32
N ALA A 373 -7.17 16.82 -0.11
CA ALA A 373 -7.78 15.96 0.90
C ALA A 373 -7.41 14.48 0.67
N LEU A 374 -7.54 14.00 -0.55
CA LEU A 374 -7.16 12.62 -0.92
C LEU A 374 -5.69 12.33 -0.60
N GLY A 375 -4.79 13.27 -0.92
CA GLY A 375 -3.36 13.16 -0.63
C GLY A 375 -3.08 13.05 0.87
N PHE A 376 -3.53 14.02 1.66
CA PHE A 376 -3.30 14.07 3.12
C PHE A 376 -3.95 12.89 3.85
N ILE A 377 -5.21 12.57 3.53
CA ILE A 377 -5.93 11.45 4.14
C ILE A 377 -5.23 10.13 3.81
N SER A 378 -4.75 9.97 2.57
CA SER A 378 -4.03 8.77 2.18
C SER A 378 -2.69 8.62 2.89
N ALA A 379 -2.02 9.73 3.22
CA ALA A 379 -0.79 9.72 4.00
C ALA A 379 -1.05 9.24 5.42
N ILE A 380 -2.05 9.81 6.09
CA ILE A 380 -2.44 9.41 7.45
C ILE A 380 -2.89 7.94 7.46
N GLY A 381 -3.70 7.52 6.49
CA GLY A 381 -4.14 6.13 6.35
C GLY A 381 -2.99 5.14 6.22
N ALA A 382 -1.92 5.48 5.52
CA ALA A 382 -0.76 4.60 5.38
C ALA A 382 0.00 4.34 6.68
N LEU A 383 -0.12 5.24 7.69
CA LEU A 383 0.49 5.02 9.02
C LEU A 383 -0.06 3.80 9.75
N GLY A 384 -1.26 3.32 9.40
CA GLY A 384 -1.79 2.08 9.96
C GLY A 384 -0.91 0.87 9.71
N GLY A 385 -0.19 0.86 8.58
CA GLY A 385 0.81 -0.16 8.30
C GLY A 385 2.03 -0.14 9.23
N PHE A 386 2.22 0.93 9.99
CA PHE A 386 3.20 0.97 11.08
C PHE A 386 2.57 0.56 12.42
N PHE A 387 1.48 1.18 12.81
CA PHE A 387 0.90 0.96 14.14
C PHE A 387 0.35 -0.45 14.33
N ILE A 388 -0.36 -1.00 13.34
CA ILE A 388 -1.06 -2.28 13.50
C ILE A 388 -0.10 -3.45 13.68
N PRO A 389 0.98 -3.65 12.87
CA PRO A 389 1.92 -4.74 13.12
C PRO A 389 2.62 -4.66 14.49
N GLN A 390 2.70 -3.46 15.09
CA GLN A 390 3.29 -3.29 16.42
C GLN A 390 2.33 -3.72 17.56
N THR A 391 1.06 -4.00 17.24
CA THR A 391 0.08 -4.50 18.21
C THR A 391 -0.01 -6.04 18.22
N PHE A 392 0.70 -6.71 17.31
CA PHE A 392 0.77 -8.17 17.21
C PHE A 392 1.86 -8.74 18.10
#